data_ba5e9053e3890dad140f03bce0f0dccb
#
_entry.id   ba5e9053e3890dad140f03bce0f0dccb
#
_cell.length_a   1.000
_cell.length_b   1.000
_cell.length_c   1.000
_cell.angle_alpha   90.00
_cell.angle_beta   90.00
_cell.angle_gamma   90.00
#
_symmetry.space_group_name_H-M   'P 1'
#
loop_
_entity.id
_entity.type
_entity.pdbx_description
1 polymer ?
#
loop_
_entity_poly.entity_id
_entity_poly.type
_entity_poly.pdbx_seq_one_letter_code
_entity_poly.pdbx_strand_id
1 'polypeptide(L)'
;LNTSLLFPTLCVYFFESSSFRPHLSDYGQSAQGKAEPMIVVMPNGHMSMEAAPGESSMGLYKPYHFPTGTMDGQFEQNFPEIIKYVESTYRVKTDKNSRAIAGLSMGGFHSAYISMNNPDLFGYVGLFSAALVDLSDEQMKSPIYQDRDKKLATQFKKGVKLYLTAIGEDDMLYEYNKRFRADLDAAGHKYEYVETEGAHVWTCWRTYLSIFATKIFK
;
A
#
# COMPACT_ATOMS: atom_id res chain seq x y z
N LEU A 1 -29.02 12.40 5.54
CA LEU A 1 -27.68 12.85 5.88
C LEU A 1 -26.71 11.92 5.15
N ASN A 2 -26.32 12.32 3.92
CA ASN A 2 -25.41 11.57 3.08
C ASN A 2 -23.98 11.98 3.44
N THR A 3 -23.36 11.27 4.35
CA THR A 3 -21.91 11.34 4.55
C THR A 3 -21.27 10.44 3.52
N SER A 4 -20.94 11.00 2.36
CA SER A 4 -20.02 10.37 1.41
C SER A 4 -18.66 10.24 2.09
N LEU A 5 -18.36 9.04 2.55
CA LEU A 5 -17.05 8.65 3.07
C LEU A 5 -16.03 8.79 1.94
N LEU A 6 -15.29 9.89 1.97
CA LEU A 6 -14.08 10.07 1.19
C LEU A 6 -13.04 9.06 1.67
N PHE A 7 -12.84 7.99 0.93
CA PHE A 7 -11.76 7.05 1.19
C PHE A 7 -10.45 7.63 0.64
N PRO A 8 -9.54 8.08 1.49
CA PRO A 8 -8.25 8.52 1.01
C PRO A 8 -7.47 7.32 0.47
N THR A 9 -7.13 7.38 -0.81
CA THR A 9 -6.22 6.42 -1.41
C THR A 9 -4.80 6.78 -0.97
N LEU A 10 -4.36 6.26 0.16
CA LEU A 10 -2.98 6.41 0.57
C LEU A 10 -2.23 5.10 0.33
N CYS A 11 -1.64 4.98 -0.86
CA CYS A 11 -0.56 4.05 -1.09
C CYS A 11 0.75 4.73 -0.71
N VAL A 12 1.55 4.08 0.10
CA VAL A 12 2.84 4.61 0.55
C VAL A 12 3.92 3.64 0.10
N TYR A 13 4.92 4.16 -0.58
CA TYR A 13 6.06 3.39 -1.04
C TYR A 13 7.31 3.87 -0.34
N PHE A 14 8.11 2.93 0.09
CA PHE A 14 9.33 3.20 0.83
C PHE A 14 10.52 2.66 0.07
N PHE A 15 11.52 3.51 -0.11
CA PHE A 15 12.80 3.15 -0.68
C PHE A 15 13.88 3.41 0.35
N GLU A 16 14.70 2.41 0.66
CA GLU A 16 15.84 2.59 1.52
C GLU A 16 16.85 3.55 0.87
N SER A 17 17.21 4.62 1.59
CA SER A 17 18.17 5.63 1.09
C SER A 17 19.59 5.09 1.11
N SER A 18 20.35 5.31 0.01
CA SER A 18 21.75 4.92 -0.08
C SER A 18 22.72 5.91 0.56
N SER A 19 22.25 7.08 1.03
CA SER A 19 23.09 8.06 1.70
C SER A 19 22.28 8.95 2.64
N PHE A 20 22.75 9.01 3.87
CA PHE A 20 22.17 9.82 4.94
C PHE A 20 22.44 11.32 4.71
N ARG A 21 21.43 12.11 4.39
CA ARG A 21 21.24 13.49 4.84
C ARG A 21 19.77 13.64 5.20
N PRO A 22 19.43 13.98 6.44
CA PRO A 22 18.04 14.20 6.82
C PRO A 22 17.54 15.45 6.09
N HIS A 23 16.66 15.30 5.14
CA HIS A 23 15.81 16.36 4.61
C HIS A 23 14.39 16.12 5.12
N LEU A 24 13.92 17.01 5.94
CA LEU A 24 12.58 17.52 6.30
C LEU A 24 11.32 16.62 6.19
N SER A 25 11.40 15.37 5.77
CA SER A 25 10.28 14.43 5.70
C SER A 25 10.42 13.23 6.65
N ASP A 26 11.41 13.25 7.53
CA ASP A 26 11.58 12.21 8.55
C ASP A 26 10.51 12.40 9.63
N TYR A 27 9.36 11.80 9.38
CA TYR A 27 8.38 11.57 10.42
C TYR A 27 9.08 10.96 11.63
N GLY A 28 9.05 11.63 12.76
CA GLY A 28 9.70 11.44 14.04
C GLY A 28 10.31 10.07 14.43
N GLN A 29 10.00 8.99 13.72
CA GLN A 29 10.52 7.63 13.98
C GLN A 29 11.97 7.46 13.50
N SER A 30 12.32 7.97 12.31
CA SER A 30 13.72 7.96 11.83
C SER A 30 14.60 8.89 12.66
N ALA A 31 14.09 10.08 13.02
CA ALA A 31 14.80 11.02 13.89
C ALA A 31 15.07 10.47 15.28
N GLN A 32 14.25 9.52 15.76
CA GLN A 32 14.44 8.81 17.03
C GLN A 32 15.29 7.52 16.89
N GLY A 33 15.80 7.22 15.70
CA GLY A 33 16.56 5.98 15.44
C GLY A 33 15.72 4.69 15.49
N LYS A 34 14.38 4.80 15.42
CA LYS A 34 13.47 3.65 15.46
C LYS A 34 13.19 3.04 14.08
N ALA A 35 13.29 3.85 13.03
CA ALA A 35 13.13 3.44 11.65
C ALA A 35 14.38 3.79 10.83
N GLU A 36 14.69 2.97 9.82
CA GLU A 36 15.77 3.24 8.89
C GLU A 36 15.47 4.47 8.01
N PRO A 37 16.47 5.23 7.57
CA PRO A 37 16.28 6.33 6.67
C PRO A 37 15.70 5.87 5.32
N MET A 38 14.62 6.50 4.87
CA MET A 38 13.90 6.10 3.68
C MET A 38 13.31 7.29 2.92
N ILE A 39 13.12 7.13 1.63
CA ILE A 39 12.29 8.01 0.81
C ILE A 39 10.87 7.45 0.80
N VAL A 40 9.89 8.28 1.09
CA VAL A 40 8.47 7.93 1.08
C VAL A 40 7.82 8.56 -0.14
N VAL A 41 7.19 7.75 -0.98
CA VAL A 41 6.49 8.19 -2.20
C VAL A 41 5.01 7.89 -2.03
N MET A 42 4.18 8.90 -2.18
CA MET A 42 2.73 8.81 -2.03
C MET A 42 2.03 9.24 -3.33
N PRO A 43 1.90 8.34 -4.31
CA PRO A 43 1.18 8.65 -5.54
C PRO A 43 -0.32 8.75 -5.27
N ASN A 44 -0.99 9.43 -6.16
CA ASN A 44 -2.41 9.73 -6.01
C ASN A 44 -3.36 8.50 -6.19
N GLY A 45 -2.89 7.41 -6.79
CA GLY A 45 -3.70 6.19 -6.95
C GLY A 45 -4.72 6.23 -8.09
N HIS A 46 -4.72 7.27 -8.91
CA HIS A 46 -5.61 7.44 -10.07
C HIS A 46 -4.79 7.76 -11.32
N MET A 47 -5.07 7.07 -12.43
CA MET A 47 -4.35 7.29 -13.69
C MET A 47 -4.85 8.51 -14.48
N SER A 48 -6.10 8.92 -14.28
CA SER A 48 -6.78 9.90 -15.12
C SER A 48 -7.01 11.27 -14.46
N MET A 49 -6.51 11.48 -13.23
CA MET A 49 -6.69 12.77 -12.54
C MET A 49 -5.48 13.65 -12.71
N GLU A 50 -5.65 14.74 -13.44
CA GLU A 50 -4.69 15.84 -13.44
C GLU A 50 -4.85 16.68 -12.17
N ALA A 51 -3.72 17.14 -11.62
CA ALA A 51 -3.76 18.16 -10.59
C ALA A 51 -4.37 19.45 -11.16
N ALA A 52 -5.23 20.11 -10.40
CA ALA A 52 -5.77 21.40 -10.83
C ALA A 52 -4.62 22.42 -11.00
N PRO A 53 -4.65 23.30 -12.02
CA PRO A 53 -3.59 24.27 -12.22
C PRO A 53 -3.33 25.12 -10.97
N GLY A 54 -2.09 25.16 -10.51
CA GLY A 54 -1.67 25.87 -9.32
C GLY A 54 -1.87 25.13 -7.99
N GLU A 55 -2.39 23.90 -8.01
CA GLU A 55 -2.49 23.04 -6.82
C GLU A 55 -1.31 22.06 -6.75
N SER A 56 -0.86 21.77 -5.53
CA SER A 56 0.15 20.75 -5.32
C SER A 56 -0.42 19.37 -5.67
N SER A 57 0.43 18.39 -5.91
CA SER A 57 0.05 16.97 -6.05
C SER A 57 -0.69 16.40 -4.83
N MET A 58 -0.74 17.16 -3.74
CA MET A 58 -1.52 16.93 -2.54
C MET A 58 -2.85 17.68 -2.56
N GLY A 59 -3.17 18.38 -3.63
CA GLY A 59 -4.35 19.24 -3.77
C GLY A 59 -5.66 18.48 -3.60
N LEU A 60 -6.64 19.18 -3.05
CA LEU A 60 -8.01 18.71 -2.99
C LEU A 60 -8.63 18.84 -4.38
N TYR A 61 -8.88 17.72 -5.00
CA TYR A 61 -9.37 17.66 -6.38
C TYR A 61 -10.85 18.01 -6.50
N LYS A 62 -11.20 18.67 -7.61
CA LYS A 62 -12.58 18.89 -8.03
C LYS A 62 -12.97 17.82 -9.04
N PRO A 63 -14.27 17.55 -9.12
CA PRO A 63 -15.25 17.27 -8.08
C PRO A 63 -15.19 15.81 -7.67
N TYR A 64 -15.63 15.56 -6.47
CA TYR A 64 -15.72 14.25 -5.87
C TYR A 64 -16.80 13.37 -6.47
N HIS A 65 -16.56 12.86 -7.63
CA HIS A 65 -17.17 11.60 -8.00
C HIS A 65 -16.07 10.56 -7.86
N PHE A 66 -16.37 9.40 -7.34
CA PHE A 66 -15.44 8.28 -7.38
C PHE A 66 -14.84 8.26 -8.77
N PRO A 67 -13.57 8.56 -8.92
CA PRO A 67 -13.01 8.68 -10.26
C PRO A 67 -13.17 7.32 -10.92
N THR A 68 -13.74 7.34 -12.10
CA THR A 68 -13.59 6.26 -13.05
C THR A 68 -12.09 6.03 -13.23
N GLY A 69 -11.60 4.82 -13.02
CA GLY A 69 -10.19 4.49 -13.19
C GLY A 69 -9.40 4.21 -11.91
N THR A 70 -10.09 4.05 -10.77
CA THR A 70 -9.52 3.40 -9.59
C THR A 70 -10.04 1.98 -9.49
N MET A 71 -9.23 1.03 -9.04
CA MET A 71 -9.58 -0.39 -8.96
C MET A 71 -10.06 -0.98 -10.30
N ASP A 72 -9.49 -0.53 -11.42
CA ASP A 72 -9.70 -1.08 -12.77
C ASP A 72 -8.46 -1.80 -13.32
N GLY A 73 -7.38 -1.83 -12.53
CA GLY A 73 -6.11 -2.47 -12.86
C GLY A 73 -5.10 -1.55 -13.54
N GLN A 74 -5.48 -0.36 -13.98
CA GLN A 74 -4.57 0.52 -14.71
C GLN A 74 -3.48 1.08 -13.80
N PHE A 75 -3.83 1.51 -12.60
CA PHE A 75 -2.87 2.03 -11.63
C PHE A 75 -1.86 0.95 -11.24
N GLU A 76 -2.33 -0.25 -10.91
CA GLU A 76 -1.48 -1.37 -10.51
C GLU A 76 -0.56 -1.81 -11.66
N GLN A 77 -1.07 -1.85 -12.89
CA GLN A 77 -0.30 -2.24 -14.07
C GLN A 77 0.83 -1.25 -14.39
N ASN A 78 0.57 0.03 -14.24
CA ASN A 78 1.55 1.08 -14.56
C ASN A 78 2.47 1.42 -13.37
N PHE A 79 2.26 0.86 -12.21
CA PHE A 79 3.03 1.16 -11.01
C PHE A 79 4.55 1.00 -11.16
N PRO A 80 5.10 0.01 -11.89
CA PRO A 80 6.54 -0.10 -12.13
C PRO A 80 7.19 1.15 -12.73
N GLU A 81 6.45 2.00 -13.44
CA GLU A 81 7.00 3.26 -13.97
C GLU A 81 7.30 4.27 -12.87
N ILE A 82 6.53 4.27 -11.77
CA ILE A 82 6.82 5.10 -10.59
C ILE A 82 8.15 4.66 -9.97
N ILE A 83 8.40 3.36 -9.86
CA ILE A 83 9.66 2.81 -9.35
C ILE A 83 10.83 3.28 -10.21
N LYS A 84 10.73 3.14 -11.53
CA LYS A 84 11.77 3.58 -12.47
C LYS A 84 12.05 5.07 -12.33
N TYR A 85 11.02 5.89 -12.20
CA TYR A 85 11.17 7.33 -11.98
C TYR A 85 11.94 7.63 -10.70
N VAL A 86 11.56 7.01 -9.59
CA VAL A 86 12.24 7.23 -8.30
C VAL A 86 13.69 6.80 -8.36
N GLU A 87 13.98 5.62 -8.91
CA GLU A 87 15.34 5.08 -9.02
C GLU A 87 16.23 5.89 -9.96
N SER A 88 15.66 6.51 -11.00
CA SER A 88 16.40 7.39 -11.91
C SER A 88 16.65 8.80 -11.34
N THR A 89 15.81 9.23 -10.39
CA THR A 89 15.81 10.61 -9.88
C THR A 89 16.50 10.74 -8.52
N TYR A 90 16.40 9.73 -7.69
CA TYR A 90 16.88 9.77 -6.31
C TYR A 90 17.92 8.68 -6.04
N ARG A 91 18.78 8.93 -5.05
CA ARG A 91 19.77 7.95 -4.59
C ARG A 91 19.11 6.95 -3.64
N VAL A 92 18.59 5.87 -4.19
CA VAL A 92 17.97 4.77 -3.45
C VAL A 92 18.67 3.45 -3.76
N LYS A 93 18.51 2.48 -2.89
CA LYS A 93 18.89 1.10 -3.20
C LYS A 93 17.81 0.48 -4.09
N THR A 94 18.21 -0.32 -5.08
CA THR A 94 17.34 -0.81 -6.15
C THR A 94 17.02 -2.31 -6.05
N ASP A 95 17.46 -2.97 -4.98
CA ASP A 95 17.12 -4.37 -4.75
C ASP A 95 15.75 -4.52 -4.08
N LYS A 96 15.17 -5.70 -4.24
CA LYS A 96 13.84 -6.06 -3.69
C LYS A 96 13.71 -5.78 -2.19
N ASN A 97 14.78 -6.06 -1.43
CA ASN A 97 14.76 -5.97 0.02
C ASN A 97 14.92 -4.53 0.52
N SER A 98 15.18 -3.61 -0.36
CA SER A 98 15.26 -2.17 -0.10
C SER A 98 14.01 -1.42 -0.57
N ARG A 99 12.93 -2.15 -0.95
CA ARG A 99 11.64 -1.57 -1.31
C ARG A 99 10.53 -2.16 -0.46
N ALA A 100 9.66 -1.28 0.01
CA ALA A 100 8.44 -1.63 0.71
C ALA A 100 7.24 -0.95 0.06
N ILE A 101 6.09 -1.58 0.16
CA ILE A 101 4.80 -1.05 -0.27
C ILE A 101 3.80 -1.21 0.87
N ALA A 102 3.05 -0.17 1.17
CA ALA A 102 1.97 -0.26 2.12
C ALA A 102 0.82 0.66 1.75
N GLY A 103 -0.36 0.41 2.27
CA GLY A 103 -1.50 1.28 2.04
C GLY A 103 -2.65 1.01 2.98
N LEU A 104 -3.49 2.03 3.13
CA LEU A 104 -4.72 1.95 3.91
C LEU A 104 -5.94 1.89 2.99
N SER A 105 -6.99 1.19 3.42
CA SER A 105 -8.26 1.12 2.69
C SER A 105 -8.05 0.71 1.22
N MET A 106 -8.46 1.54 0.27
CA MET A 106 -8.20 1.35 -1.15
C MET A 106 -6.69 1.29 -1.49
N GLY A 107 -5.85 2.07 -0.77
CA GLY A 107 -4.40 1.96 -0.89
C GLY A 107 -3.85 0.59 -0.47
N GLY A 108 -4.48 -0.05 0.52
CA GLY A 108 -4.18 -1.44 0.90
C GLY A 108 -4.55 -2.43 -0.21
N PHE A 109 -5.69 -2.22 -0.88
CA PHE A 109 -6.08 -2.97 -2.06
C PHE A 109 -5.02 -2.86 -3.16
N HIS A 110 -4.65 -1.63 -3.55
CA HIS A 110 -3.60 -1.42 -4.55
C HIS A 110 -2.27 -2.05 -4.15
N SER A 111 -1.87 -1.91 -2.88
CA SER A 111 -0.61 -2.51 -2.38
C SER A 111 -0.60 -4.03 -2.49
N ALA A 112 -1.72 -4.68 -2.20
CA ALA A 112 -1.86 -6.12 -2.36
C ALA A 112 -1.69 -6.53 -3.83
N TYR A 113 -2.45 -5.92 -4.74
CA TYR A 113 -2.43 -6.32 -6.15
C TYR A 113 -1.16 -5.89 -6.89
N ILE A 114 -0.58 -4.73 -6.58
CA ILE A 114 0.73 -4.32 -7.12
C ILE A 114 1.80 -5.33 -6.70
N SER A 115 1.88 -5.66 -5.42
CA SER A 115 2.95 -6.53 -4.92
C SER A 115 2.84 -7.96 -5.42
N MET A 116 1.63 -8.54 -5.50
CA MET A 116 1.45 -9.90 -5.99
C MET A 116 1.63 -10.05 -7.51
N ASN A 117 1.34 -8.98 -8.29
CA ASN A 117 1.61 -8.97 -9.73
C ASN A 117 3.09 -8.68 -10.03
N ASN A 118 3.85 -8.15 -9.08
CA ASN A 118 5.26 -7.82 -9.20
C ASN A 118 6.08 -8.48 -8.06
N PRO A 119 6.13 -9.81 -8.00
CA PRO A 119 6.66 -10.55 -6.84
C PRO A 119 8.15 -10.36 -6.58
N ASP A 120 8.89 -9.75 -7.53
CA ASP A 120 10.32 -9.44 -7.42
C ASP A 120 10.60 -7.99 -7.00
N LEU A 121 9.58 -7.15 -6.85
CA LEU A 121 9.78 -5.73 -6.59
C LEU A 121 9.87 -5.37 -5.10
N PHE A 122 9.13 -6.05 -4.22
CA PHE A 122 8.99 -5.63 -2.82
C PHE A 122 9.37 -6.75 -1.85
N GLY A 123 10.26 -6.42 -0.90
CA GLY A 123 10.58 -7.29 0.23
C GLY A 123 9.60 -7.14 1.40
N TYR A 124 8.86 -6.03 1.46
CA TYR A 124 7.97 -5.70 2.56
C TYR A 124 6.62 -5.21 2.04
N VAL A 125 5.54 -5.74 2.62
CA VAL A 125 4.16 -5.42 2.25
C VAL A 125 3.35 -5.11 3.51
N GLY A 126 2.66 -3.98 3.53
CA GLY A 126 1.78 -3.56 4.63
C GLY A 126 0.36 -3.30 4.14
N LEU A 127 -0.62 -3.98 4.71
CA LEU A 127 -2.04 -3.85 4.36
C LEU A 127 -2.81 -3.35 5.60
N PHE A 128 -3.25 -2.10 5.56
CA PHE A 128 -3.90 -1.45 6.70
C PHE A 128 -5.38 -1.23 6.40
N SER A 129 -6.27 -1.93 7.09
CA SER A 129 -7.70 -1.87 6.80
C SER A 129 -7.97 -1.99 5.29
N ALA A 130 -7.32 -2.93 4.62
CA ALA A 130 -7.30 -2.99 3.17
C ALA A 130 -8.68 -3.29 2.58
N ALA A 131 -9.06 -2.60 1.51
CA ALA A 131 -10.34 -2.77 0.84
C ALA A 131 -10.36 -4.02 -0.06
N LEU A 132 -10.10 -5.19 0.54
CA LEU A 132 -10.06 -6.50 -0.13
C LEU A 132 -11.49 -7.04 -0.36
N VAL A 133 -12.35 -6.19 -0.92
CA VAL A 133 -13.75 -6.46 -1.20
C VAL A 133 -13.93 -7.38 -2.41
N ASP A 134 -15.11 -7.94 -2.55
CA ASP A 134 -15.46 -8.73 -3.73
C ASP A 134 -15.50 -7.82 -4.96
N LEU A 135 -14.81 -8.23 -6.02
CA LEU A 135 -14.72 -7.48 -7.26
C LEU A 135 -15.90 -7.80 -8.19
N SER A 136 -16.36 -6.81 -8.92
CA SER A 136 -17.38 -6.98 -9.96
C SER A 136 -16.84 -7.77 -11.16
N ASP A 137 -17.74 -8.34 -11.97
CA ASP A 137 -17.37 -9.05 -13.20
C ASP A 137 -16.55 -8.16 -14.16
N GLU A 138 -16.83 -6.87 -14.19
CA GLU A 138 -16.07 -5.91 -15.00
C GLU A 138 -14.63 -5.74 -14.53
N GLN A 139 -14.43 -5.59 -13.23
CA GLN A 139 -13.09 -5.50 -12.63
C GLN A 139 -12.31 -6.81 -12.84
N MET A 140 -12.97 -7.96 -12.71
CA MET A 140 -12.37 -9.27 -12.92
C MET A 140 -11.93 -9.55 -14.36
N LYS A 141 -12.31 -8.72 -15.34
CA LYS A 141 -11.74 -8.78 -16.69
C LYS A 141 -10.27 -8.33 -16.74
N SER A 142 -9.83 -7.52 -15.80
CA SER A 142 -8.42 -7.11 -15.71
C SER A 142 -7.52 -8.29 -15.31
N PRO A 143 -6.45 -8.59 -16.05
CA PRO A 143 -5.48 -9.61 -15.67
C PRO A 143 -4.82 -9.35 -14.32
N ILE A 144 -4.82 -8.10 -13.88
CA ILE A 144 -4.27 -7.69 -12.57
C ILE A 144 -4.99 -8.42 -11.44
N TYR A 145 -6.30 -8.60 -11.54
CA TYR A 145 -7.13 -9.15 -10.47
C TYR A 145 -7.37 -10.66 -10.58
N GLN A 146 -7.03 -11.26 -11.72
CA GLN A 146 -7.15 -12.69 -11.94
C GLN A 146 -6.08 -13.49 -11.21
N ASP A 147 -6.35 -14.76 -10.94
CA ASP A 147 -5.40 -15.73 -10.36
C ASP A 147 -4.76 -15.25 -9.02
N ARG A 148 -5.52 -14.57 -8.17
CA ARG A 148 -5.04 -13.99 -6.90
C ARG A 148 -4.19 -14.96 -6.08
N ASP A 149 -4.72 -16.16 -5.81
CA ASP A 149 -4.07 -17.12 -4.92
C ASP A 149 -2.76 -17.67 -5.52
N LYS A 150 -2.73 -17.89 -6.84
CA LYS A 150 -1.52 -18.29 -7.56
C LYS A 150 -0.45 -17.20 -7.55
N LYS A 151 -0.85 -15.93 -7.68
CA LYS A 151 0.04 -14.77 -7.61
C LYS A 151 0.60 -14.60 -6.19
N LEU A 152 -0.24 -14.72 -5.16
CA LEU A 152 0.18 -14.72 -3.77
C LEU A 152 1.19 -15.84 -3.48
N ALA A 153 0.88 -17.07 -3.88
CA ALA A 153 1.79 -18.20 -3.72
C ALA A 153 3.15 -17.95 -4.40
N THR A 154 3.14 -17.34 -5.59
CA THR A 154 4.37 -16.95 -6.29
C THR A 154 5.14 -15.88 -5.52
N GLN A 155 4.47 -14.86 -5.00
CA GLN A 155 5.06 -13.79 -4.22
C GLN A 155 5.76 -14.34 -2.96
N PHE A 156 5.07 -15.18 -2.20
CA PHE A 156 5.65 -15.80 -0.99
C PHE A 156 6.81 -16.76 -1.33
N LYS A 157 6.69 -17.54 -2.39
CA LYS A 157 7.77 -18.41 -2.86
C LYS A 157 9.03 -17.63 -3.25
N LYS A 158 8.89 -16.44 -3.83
CA LYS A 158 10.01 -15.55 -4.18
C LYS A 158 10.60 -14.81 -2.97
N GLY A 159 10.02 -15.01 -1.81
CA GLY A 159 10.48 -14.47 -0.53
C GLY A 159 9.93 -13.06 -0.26
N VAL A 160 9.17 -12.94 0.82
CA VAL A 160 8.74 -11.67 1.43
C VAL A 160 9.32 -11.64 2.82
N LYS A 161 10.04 -10.58 3.18
CA LYS A 161 10.64 -10.42 4.50
C LYS A 161 9.61 -10.07 5.56
N LEU A 162 8.63 -9.25 5.19
CA LEU A 162 7.51 -8.88 6.04
C LEU A 162 6.26 -8.74 5.19
N TYR A 163 5.22 -9.47 5.54
CA TYR A 163 3.86 -9.26 5.08
C TYR A 163 3.01 -8.96 6.30
N LEU A 164 2.58 -7.70 6.46
CA LEU A 164 1.86 -7.24 7.64
C LEU A 164 0.43 -6.87 7.26
N THR A 165 -0.54 -7.45 7.94
CA THR A 165 -1.95 -7.07 7.85
C THR A 165 -2.38 -6.43 9.17
N ALA A 166 -3.09 -5.31 9.11
CA ALA A 166 -3.55 -4.60 10.30
C ALA A 166 -4.97 -4.08 10.13
N ILE A 167 -5.80 -4.19 11.18
CA ILE A 167 -7.19 -3.74 11.15
C ILE A 167 -7.71 -3.44 12.55
N GLY A 168 -8.70 -2.53 12.64
CA GLY A 168 -9.47 -2.30 13.85
C GLY A 168 -10.63 -3.28 13.97
N GLU A 169 -10.98 -3.68 15.21
CA GLU A 169 -12.05 -4.65 15.45
C GLU A 169 -13.44 -4.16 15.04
N ASP A 170 -13.66 -2.82 15.05
CA ASP A 170 -14.89 -2.16 14.61
C ASP A 170 -14.83 -1.65 13.17
N ASP A 171 -13.79 -2.03 12.40
CA ASP A 171 -13.60 -1.57 11.02
C ASP A 171 -14.63 -2.22 10.08
N MET A 172 -15.27 -1.40 9.23
CA MET A 172 -16.25 -1.89 8.25
C MET A 172 -15.70 -2.93 7.28
N LEU A 173 -14.38 -3.00 7.11
CA LEU A 173 -13.68 -3.95 6.26
C LEU A 173 -13.16 -5.18 7.03
N TYR A 174 -13.54 -5.32 8.32
CA TYR A 174 -13.03 -6.37 9.19
C TYR A 174 -13.24 -7.78 8.61
N GLU A 175 -14.48 -8.11 8.18
CA GLU A 175 -14.79 -9.44 7.65
C GLU A 175 -14.06 -9.75 6.33
N TYR A 176 -13.82 -8.75 5.47
CA TYR A 176 -13.03 -8.93 4.25
C TYR A 176 -11.56 -9.25 4.57
N ASN A 177 -10.97 -8.52 5.51
CA ASN A 177 -9.60 -8.76 5.94
C ASN A 177 -9.45 -10.08 6.69
N LYS A 178 -10.44 -10.47 7.47
CA LYS A 178 -10.50 -11.79 8.14
C LYS A 178 -10.54 -12.94 7.14
N ARG A 179 -11.38 -12.84 6.09
CA ARG A 179 -11.40 -13.84 4.99
C ARG A 179 -10.04 -13.93 4.31
N PHE A 180 -9.44 -12.81 4.00
CA PHE A 180 -8.12 -12.79 3.36
C PHE A 180 -7.03 -13.45 4.24
N ARG A 181 -7.04 -13.20 5.55
CA ARG A 181 -6.12 -13.90 6.47
C ARG A 181 -6.37 -15.40 6.50
N ALA A 182 -7.63 -15.82 6.50
CA ALA A 182 -7.96 -17.25 6.43
C ALA A 182 -7.42 -17.90 5.14
N ASP A 183 -7.43 -17.20 4.01
CA ASP A 183 -6.83 -17.68 2.76
C ASP A 183 -5.30 -17.80 2.90
N LEU A 184 -4.63 -16.83 3.53
CA LEU A 184 -3.21 -16.88 3.81
C LEU A 184 -2.84 -18.06 4.72
N ASP A 185 -3.63 -18.28 5.78
CA ASP A 185 -3.45 -19.39 6.72
C ASP A 185 -3.63 -20.75 6.03
N ALA A 186 -4.69 -20.89 5.22
CA ALA A 186 -4.96 -22.11 4.47
C ALA A 186 -3.84 -22.45 3.47
N ALA A 187 -3.19 -21.43 2.91
CA ALA A 187 -2.06 -21.59 2.01
C ALA A 187 -0.71 -21.75 2.75
N GLY A 188 -0.69 -21.66 4.08
CA GLY A 188 0.54 -21.74 4.88
C GLY A 188 1.49 -20.56 4.71
N HIS A 189 0.97 -19.39 4.28
CA HIS A 189 1.77 -18.18 4.11
C HIS A 189 2.08 -17.53 5.46
N LYS A 190 3.31 -17.09 5.63
CA LYS A 190 3.74 -16.40 6.87
C LYS A 190 3.49 -14.91 6.78
N TYR A 191 2.74 -14.38 7.71
CA TYR A 191 2.47 -12.95 7.82
C TYR A 191 2.40 -12.53 9.29
N GLU A 192 2.51 -11.23 9.53
CA GLU A 192 2.23 -10.64 10.83
C GLU A 192 0.82 -10.02 10.83
N TYR A 193 0.14 -10.14 11.95
CA TYR A 193 -1.18 -9.57 12.15
C TYR A 193 -1.19 -8.60 13.32
N VAL A 194 -1.84 -7.45 13.12
CA VAL A 194 -2.08 -6.45 14.15
C VAL A 194 -3.58 -6.14 14.18
N GLU A 195 -4.19 -6.38 15.33
CA GLU A 195 -5.56 -5.95 15.61
C GLU A 195 -5.54 -4.91 16.71
N THR A 196 -6.36 -3.89 16.58
CA THR A 196 -6.51 -2.83 17.58
C THR A 196 -7.97 -2.55 17.83
N GLU A 197 -8.28 -1.97 18.97
CA GLU A 197 -9.55 -1.25 19.14
C GLU A 197 -9.67 -0.18 18.05
N GLY A 198 -10.92 0.09 17.62
CA GLY A 198 -11.25 1.17 16.72
C GLY A 198 -11.73 0.74 15.34
N ALA A 199 -12.17 1.74 14.59
CA ALA A 199 -12.85 1.59 13.31
C ALA A 199 -11.95 2.02 12.13
N HIS A 200 -12.56 2.29 10.98
CA HIS A 200 -11.91 2.75 9.74
C HIS A 200 -11.46 4.20 9.84
N VAL A 201 -10.43 4.49 10.67
CA VAL A 201 -10.04 5.85 11.06
C VAL A 201 -8.54 6.08 11.04
N TRP A 202 -8.14 7.34 10.86
CA TRP A 202 -6.74 7.77 10.78
C TRP A 202 -5.88 7.42 12.00
N THR A 203 -6.45 7.38 13.19
CA THR A 203 -5.73 7.02 14.41
C THR A 203 -5.19 5.59 14.35
N CYS A 204 -6.02 4.65 13.87
CA CYS A 204 -5.62 3.27 13.65
C CYS A 204 -4.51 3.19 12.58
N TRP A 205 -4.71 3.82 11.44
CA TRP A 205 -3.75 3.75 10.31
C TRP A 205 -2.39 4.37 10.63
N ARG A 206 -2.32 5.46 11.41
CA ARG A 206 -1.05 6.00 11.88
C ARG A 206 -0.31 5.02 12.77
N THR A 207 -1.03 4.30 13.62
CA THR A 207 -0.45 3.24 14.45
C THR A 207 0.12 2.13 13.60
N TYR A 208 -0.63 1.64 12.60
CA TYR A 208 -0.16 0.58 11.71
C TYR A 208 1.05 1.00 10.88
N LEU A 209 1.02 2.22 10.33
CA LEU A 209 2.15 2.78 9.60
C LEU A 209 3.40 2.89 10.48
N SER A 210 3.24 3.35 11.73
CA SER A 210 4.35 3.42 12.69
C SER A 210 4.94 2.05 12.99
N ILE A 211 4.10 1.04 13.24
CA ILE A 211 4.53 -0.34 13.45
C ILE A 211 5.30 -0.86 12.24
N PHE A 212 4.75 -0.69 11.03
CA PHE A 212 5.36 -1.15 9.80
C PHE A 212 6.69 -0.47 9.52
N ALA A 213 6.77 0.87 9.61
CA ALA A 213 7.97 1.66 9.35
C ALA A 213 9.14 1.28 10.28
N THR A 214 8.85 0.85 11.51
CA THR A 214 9.90 0.41 12.45
C THR A 214 10.40 -1.02 12.20
N LYS A 215 9.78 -1.77 11.29
CA LYS A 215 10.13 -3.18 10.99
C LYS A 215 10.82 -3.35 9.63
N ILE A 216 10.66 -2.41 8.71
CA ILE A 216 11.24 -2.50 7.36
C ILE A 216 12.71 -2.11 7.33
N PHE A 217 13.45 -2.68 6.37
CA PHE A 217 14.85 -2.40 6.08
C PHE A 217 15.86 -2.75 7.19
N LYS A 218 15.48 -3.67 8.08
CA LYS A 218 16.36 -4.20 9.14
C LYS A 218 16.93 -5.56 8.78
#